data_4080fd55c12b1fd7d2ea63b0570d97b2
#
_entry.id   4080fd55c12b1fd7d2ea63b0570d97b2
#
_cell.length_a   1.000
_cell.length_b   1.000
_cell.length_c   1.000
_cell.angle_alpha   90.00
_cell.angle_beta   90.00
_cell.angle_gamma   90.00
#
_symmetry.space_group_name_H-M   'P 1'
#
loop_
_entity.id
_entity.type
_entity.pdbx_description
1 polymer ?
#
loop_
_entity_poly.entity_id
_entity_poly.type
_entity_poly.pdbx_seq_one_letter_code
_entity_poly.pdbx_strand_id
1 'polypeptide(L)'
;PLIWMCDARLVIEDCVEGGRITDCSEPLFERVNNYAFEGEQIHWDVLVMDKNKVEQIQEVVGTIGSTQGEGNDIEVQCARWDTQPDESDILPDSCNARIQEELLTTFDPDTMAFYECLFTVETVDSMYGEFFITVEAISVDGSATMDENEFWFLNPVVAVSVDGDVTFEEVRPGAVAYSDSILVGNDADEGSGVLLDM
;
A
#
# COMPACT_ATOMS: atom_id res chain seq x y z
N PRO A 1 -7.60 19.24 -12.41
CA PRO A 1 -6.34 18.68 -11.89
C PRO A 1 -5.97 17.36 -12.58
N LEU A 2 -4.73 16.89 -12.40
CA LEU A 2 -4.22 15.58 -12.79
C LEU A 2 -3.65 14.91 -11.54
N ILE A 3 -3.72 13.58 -11.46
CA ILE A 3 -3.35 12.82 -10.26
C ILE A 3 -2.49 11.63 -10.66
N TRP A 4 -1.40 11.40 -9.94
CA TRP A 4 -0.55 10.23 -10.08
C TRP A 4 -0.26 9.64 -8.70
N MET A 5 -0.46 8.35 -8.55
CA MET A 5 -0.04 7.62 -7.38
C MET A 5 1.45 7.27 -7.50
N CYS A 6 2.26 7.71 -6.55
CA CYS A 6 3.71 7.55 -6.59
C CYS A 6 4.16 6.28 -5.87
N ASP A 7 3.93 6.21 -4.57
CA ASP A 7 4.23 5.04 -3.74
C ASP A 7 2.92 4.47 -3.19
N ALA A 8 2.48 3.34 -3.78
CA ALA A 8 1.14 2.82 -3.55
C ALA A 8 1.09 1.55 -2.69
N ARG A 9 2.23 1.06 -2.22
CA ARG A 9 2.29 -0.27 -1.56
C ARG A 9 3.15 -0.27 -0.31
N LEU A 10 3.00 0.77 0.48
CA LEU A 10 3.73 0.94 1.72
C LEU A 10 2.84 0.55 2.89
N VAL A 11 3.29 -0.41 3.69
CA VAL A 11 2.63 -0.81 4.94
C VAL A 11 3.51 -0.41 6.10
N ILE A 12 2.93 0.33 7.03
CA ILE A 12 3.58 0.75 8.26
C ILE A 12 2.82 0.22 9.46
N GLU A 13 3.49 0.03 10.57
CA GLU A 13 2.82 -0.37 11.80
C GLU A 13 2.13 0.83 12.44
N ASP A 14 0.84 0.67 12.74
CA ASP A 14 0.09 1.67 13.50
C ASP A 14 0.49 1.64 14.98
N CYS A 15 0.81 2.81 15.52
CA CYS A 15 1.13 3.00 16.92
C CYS A 15 -0.07 2.95 17.89
N VAL A 16 -1.26 2.71 17.40
CA VAL A 16 -2.48 2.68 18.22
C VAL A 16 -2.51 1.47 19.15
N GLU A 17 -1.94 0.35 18.73
CA GLU A 17 -1.84 -0.86 19.56
C GLU A 17 -0.55 -0.85 20.40
N GLY A 18 -0.70 -0.50 21.68
CA GLY A 18 0.43 -0.54 22.62
C GLY A 18 0.99 -1.95 22.80
N GLY A 19 2.26 -2.13 22.49
CA GLY A 19 3.01 -3.36 22.73
C GLY A 19 3.87 -3.87 21.58
N ARG A 20 3.65 -3.40 20.37
CA ARG A 20 4.47 -3.74 19.20
C ARG A 20 5.62 -2.77 18.97
N ILE A 21 5.39 -1.49 19.23
CA ILE A 21 6.41 -0.44 19.12
C ILE A 21 6.62 0.21 20.48
N THR A 22 7.88 0.39 20.88
CA THR A 22 8.26 1.06 22.11
C THR A 22 8.37 2.58 21.98
N ASP A 23 8.46 3.08 20.76
CA ASP A 23 8.57 4.51 20.46
C ASP A 23 7.84 4.81 19.13
N CYS A 24 6.73 5.52 19.24
CA CYS A 24 5.93 5.95 18.11
C CYS A 24 6.44 7.24 17.42
N SER A 25 7.64 7.66 17.72
CA SER A 25 8.27 8.82 17.08
C SER A 25 8.68 8.55 15.62
N GLU A 26 8.89 7.26 15.29
CA GLU A 26 9.18 6.83 13.93
C GLU A 26 8.34 5.57 13.64
N PRO A 27 7.42 5.61 12.67
CA PRO A 27 6.62 4.44 12.31
C PRO A 27 7.53 3.32 11.80
N LEU A 28 7.24 2.10 12.23
CA LEU A 28 7.96 0.93 11.74
C LEU A 28 7.47 0.60 10.33
N PHE A 29 8.37 0.76 9.38
CA PHE A 29 8.17 0.27 8.02
C PHE A 29 8.18 -1.27 8.03
N GLU A 30 7.08 -1.90 7.60
CA GLU A 30 6.97 -3.35 7.60
C GLU A 30 7.28 -3.97 6.24
N ARG A 31 6.61 -3.49 5.20
CA ARG A 31 6.76 -4.09 3.87
C ARG A 31 6.24 -3.21 2.74
N VAL A 32 6.69 -3.52 1.54
CA VAL A 32 6.18 -2.96 0.28
C VAL A 32 5.40 -4.05 -0.45
N ASN A 33 4.15 -4.25 -0.08
CA ASN A 33 3.26 -5.24 -0.68
C ASN A 33 1.83 -4.70 -0.73
N ASN A 34 0.97 -5.36 -1.48
CA ASN A 34 -0.42 -4.98 -1.63
C ASN A 34 -1.37 -5.77 -0.72
N TYR A 35 -0.92 -6.13 0.48
CA TYR A 35 -1.79 -6.68 1.52
C TYR A 35 -1.50 -6.05 2.87
N ALA A 36 -2.53 -5.97 3.71
CA ALA A 36 -2.41 -5.46 5.06
C ALA A 36 -3.39 -6.15 6.00
N PHE A 37 -3.05 -6.17 7.29
CA PHE A 37 -3.83 -6.78 8.35
C PHE A 37 -4.45 -5.73 9.27
N GLU A 38 -5.45 -6.15 10.05
CA GLU A 38 -6.07 -5.33 11.10
C GLU A 38 -5.03 -4.63 11.97
N GLY A 39 -5.18 -3.31 12.14
CA GLY A 39 -4.29 -2.46 12.91
C GLY A 39 -3.04 -1.98 12.18
N GLU A 40 -2.77 -2.46 10.97
CA GLU A 40 -1.71 -1.90 10.14
C GLU A 40 -2.20 -0.69 9.35
N GLN A 41 -1.29 0.23 9.05
CA GLN A 41 -1.58 1.38 8.20
C GLN A 41 -1.08 1.15 6.77
N ILE A 42 -1.94 1.44 5.83
CA ILE A 42 -1.58 1.62 4.43
C ILE A 42 -1.24 3.08 4.21
N HIS A 43 -0.07 3.31 3.63
CA HIS A 43 0.41 4.62 3.27
C HIS A 43 0.62 4.70 1.76
N TRP A 44 0.18 5.79 1.14
CA TRP A 44 0.49 6.07 -0.26
C TRP A 44 0.63 7.57 -0.50
N ASP A 45 1.56 7.90 -1.38
CA ASP A 45 1.83 9.24 -1.82
C ASP A 45 1.20 9.53 -3.17
N VAL A 46 0.68 10.73 -3.30
CA VAL A 46 -0.01 11.20 -4.50
C VAL A 46 0.60 12.51 -4.96
N LEU A 47 0.99 12.56 -6.22
CA LEU A 47 1.31 13.82 -6.88
C LEU A 47 0.07 14.37 -7.55
N VAL A 48 -0.31 15.58 -7.20
CA VAL A 48 -1.42 16.30 -7.83
C VAL A 48 -0.89 17.53 -8.56
N MET A 49 -1.34 17.71 -9.80
CA MET A 49 -0.99 18.87 -10.61
C MET A 49 -2.26 19.63 -11.04
N ASP A 50 -2.25 20.95 -10.85
CA ASP A 50 -3.23 21.83 -11.47
C ASP A 50 -2.50 22.88 -12.32
N LYS A 51 -2.71 22.83 -13.66
CA LYS A 51 -2.05 23.73 -14.63
C LYS A 51 -2.40 25.21 -14.42
N ASN A 52 -3.49 25.49 -13.72
CA ASN A 52 -3.89 26.87 -13.42
C ASN A 52 -3.21 27.42 -12.17
N LYS A 53 -2.91 26.60 -11.21
CA LYS A 53 -2.07 26.81 -10.02
C LYS A 53 -2.41 25.80 -8.93
N VAL A 54 -1.41 25.36 -8.20
CA VAL A 54 -1.57 24.40 -7.11
C VAL A 54 -2.46 24.92 -5.96
N GLU A 55 -2.53 26.23 -5.74
CA GLU A 55 -3.40 26.84 -4.72
C GLU A 55 -4.89 26.71 -5.03
N GLN A 56 -5.25 26.31 -6.25
CA GLN A 56 -6.64 26.06 -6.61
C GLN A 56 -7.14 24.70 -6.12
N ILE A 57 -6.24 23.79 -5.76
CA ILE A 57 -6.59 22.50 -5.18
C ILE A 57 -7.16 22.74 -3.77
N GLN A 58 -8.41 22.36 -3.58
CA GLN A 58 -9.14 22.57 -2.33
C GLN A 58 -9.02 21.37 -1.42
N GLU A 59 -9.05 20.16 -2.00
CA GLU A 59 -9.09 18.91 -1.26
C GLU A 59 -8.54 17.78 -2.12
N VAL A 60 -7.89 16.81 -1.46
CA VAL A 60 -7.50 15.53 -2.04
C VAL A 60 -8.02 14.44 -1.12
N VAL A 61 -8.84 13.55 -1.66
CA VAL A 61 -9.52 12.50 -0.92
C VAL A 61 -9.20 11.15 -1.54
N GLY A 62 -8.76 10.22 -0.71
CA GLY A 62 -8.70 8.81 -1.08
C GLY A 62 -10.02 8.12 -0.76
N THR A 63 -10.44 7.17 -1.56
CA THR A 63 -11.55 6.28 -1.24
C THR A 63 -11.13 4.83 -1.34
N ILE A 64 -11.65 4.00 -0.44
CA ILE A 64 -11.35 2.56 -0.39
C ILE A 64 -12.67 1.81 -0.47
N GLY A 65 -12.76 0.83 -1.36
CA GLY A 65 -13.97 0.04 -1.52
C GLY A 65 -13.80 -1.19 -2.41
N SER A 66 -14.84 -2.01 -2.47
CA SER A 66 -14.85 -3.26 -3.23
C SER A 66 -14.92 -3.07 -4.75
N THR A 67 -15.12 -1.84 -5.22
CA THR A 67 -15.15 -1.49 -6.64
C THR A 67 -14.21 -0.33 -6.90
N GLN A 68 -13.57 -0.34 -8.06
CA GLN A 68 -12.74 0.78 -8.47
C GLN A 68 -13.63 1.98 -8.85
N GLY A 69 -13.16 3.18 -8.50
CA GLY A 69 -13.77 4.44 -8.92
C GLY A 69 -14.46 5.19 -7.78
N GLU A 70 -15.24 6.17 -8.16
CA GLU A 70 -15.97 7.04 -7.25
C GLU A 70 -17.08 6.30 -6.51
N GLY A 71 -17.43 6.81 -5.32
CA GLY A 71 -18.59 6.35 -4.56
C GLY A 71 -18.33 5.17 -3.63
N ASN A 72 -17.10 4.89 -3.29
CA ASN A 72 -16.77 3.99 -2.20
C ASN A 72 -17.09 4.61 -0.84
N ASP A 73 -17.50 3.76 0.11
CA ASP A 73 -18.05 4.21 1.40
C ASP A 73 -16.98 4.70 2.39
N ILE A 74 -15.71 4.33 2.19
CA ILE A 74 -14.61 4.69 3.11
C ILE A 74 -13.81 5.82 2.49
N GLU A 75 -13.86 6.98 3.13
CA GLU A 75 -13.11 8.16 2.73
C GLU A 75 -11.87 8.35 3.60
N VAL A 76 -10.75 8.68 2.95
CA VAL A 76 -9.46 8.95 3.56
C VAL A 76 -9.01 10.34 3.15
N GLN A 77 -8.86 11.23 4.11
CA GLN A 77 -8.32 12.56 3.85
C GLN A 77 -6.82 12.47 3.58
N CYS A 78 -6.38 13.01 2.45
CA CYS A 78 -4.98 13.08 2.11
C CYS A 78 -4.41 14.43 2.55
N ALA A 79 -3.39 14.40 3.39
CA ALA A 79 -2.72 15.59 3.87
C ALA A 79 -1.67 16.08 2.86
N ARG A 80 -1.63 17.37 2.58
CA ARG A 80 -0.53 17.94 1.81
C ARG A 80 0.76 17.81 2.61
N TRP A 81 1.85 17.39 1.98
CA TRP A 81 3.14 17.33 2.64
C TRP A 81 3.55 18.69 3.23
N ASP A 82 4.01 18.70 4.45
CA ASP A 82 4.49 19.91 5.13
C ASP A 82 5.71 20.51 4.43
N THR A 83 6.58 19.65 3.89
CA THR A 83 7.75 20.05 3.13
C THR A 83 7.67 19.47 1.72
N GLN A 84 7.37 20.33 0.77
CA GLN A 84 7.37 19.97 -0.65
C GLN A 84 8.80 19.94 -1.21
N PRO A 85 9.06 19.19 -2.30
CA PRO A 85 10.34 19.27 -3.00
C PRO A 85 10.67 20.68 -3.48
N ASP A 86 11.95 20.93 -3.69
CA ASP A 86 12.40 22.19 -4.29
C ASP A 86 12.07 22.24 -5.80
N GLU A 87 11.98 23.45 -6.34
CA GLU A 87 11.80 23.68 -7.77
C GLU A 87 12.87 22.94 -8.58
N SER A 88 12.46 22.17 -9.58
CA SER A 88 13.32 21.37 -10.43
C SER A 88 13.92 20.11 -9.80
N ASP A 89 13.52 19.73 -8.60
CA ASP A 89 13.83 18.41 -8.07
C ASP A 89 13.28 17.32 -8.99
N ILE A 90 14.03 16.23 -9.11
CA ILE A 90 13.61 15.10 -9.94
C ILE A 90 12.45 14.38 -9.24
N LEU A 91 11.37 14.19 -9.96
CA LEU A 91 10.23 13.41 -9.46
C LEU A 91 10.64 11.95 -9.24
N PRO A 92 10.12 11.29 -8.18
CA PRO A 92 10.37 9.88 -7.93
C PRO A 92 10.01 9.00 -9.14
N ASP A 93 10.80 7.97 -9.37
CA ASP A 93 10.58 7.02 -10.48
C ASP A 93 9.22 6.31 -10.37
N SER A 94 8.72 6.11 -9.15
CA SER A 94 7.40 5.54 -8.89
C SER A 94 6.27 6.40 -9.45
N CYS A 95 6.39 7.73 -9.40
CA CYS A 95 5.45 8.63 -10.07
C CYS A 95 5.58 8.55 -11.59
N ASN A 96 6.82 8.57 -12.09
CA ASN A 96 7.09 8.58 -13.52
C ASN A 96 6.61 7.31 -14.26
N ALA A 97 6.65 6.15 -13.62
CA ALA A 97 6.19 4.89 -14.20
C ALA A 97 4.71 4.92 -14.61
N ARG A 98 3.92 5.82 -14.02
CA ARG A 98 2.47 5.93 -14.21
C ARG A 98 2.04 7.16 -15.00
N ILE A 99 2.95 8.09 -15.28
CA ILE A 99 2.70 9.27 -16.10
C ILE A 99 2.77 8.86 -17.56
N GLN A 100 1.65 8.44 -18.13
CA GLN A 100 1.61 7.98 -19.53
C GLN A 100 1.51 9.11 -20.55
N GLU A 101 0.98 10.26 -20.18
CA GLU A 101 0.59 11.32 -21.12
C GLU A 101 1.48 12.56 -21.07
N GLU A 102 2.11 12.83 -19.94
CA GLU A 102 3.00 13.97 -19.77
C GLU A 102 4.34 13.49 -19.23
N LEU A 103 5.41 13.78 -19.95
CA LEU A 103 6.79 13.51 -19.52
C LEU A 103 7.18 14.52 -18.43
N LEU A 104 6.60 14.37 -17.24
CA LEU A 104 6.98 15.14 -16.08
C LEU A 104 8.26 14.53 -15.50
N THR A 105 9.33 15.29 -15.44
CA THR A 105 10.61 14.83 -14.93
C THR A 105 11.05 15.60 -13.67
N THR A 106 10.49 16.78 -13.49
CA THR A 106 10.89 17.68 -12.41
C THR A 106 9.67 18.30 -11.73
N PHE A 107 9.83 18.58 -10.46
CA PHE A 107 8.81 19.22 -9.64
C PHE A 107 8.68 20.71 -9.97
N ASP A 108 7.46 21.20 -10.06
CA ASP A 108 7.12 22.60 -10.24
C ASP A 108 6.16 23.03 -9.11
N PRO A 109 6.65 23.80 -8.12
CA PRO A 109 5.85 24.18 -6.94
C PRO A 109 4.66 25.10 -7.27
N ASP A 110 4.66 25.74 -8.44
CA ASP A 110 3.54 26.58 -8.85
C ASP A 110 2.32 25.78 -9.30
N THR A 111 2.54 24.57 -9.79
CA THR A 111 1.50 23.71 -10.37
C THR A 111 1.33 22.37 -9.70
N MET A 112 2.31 21.90 -8.91
CA MET A 112 2.34 20.57 -8.33
C MET A 112 2.38 20.59 -6.80
N ALA A 113 1.81 19.56 -6.18
CA ALA A 113 2.00 19.26 -4.76
C ALA A 113 1.88 17.78 -4.49
N PHE A 114 2.67 17.29 -3.53
CA PHE A 114 2.54 15.95 -2.97
C PHE A 114 1.56 15.95 -1.80
N TYR A 115 0.81 14.86 -1.74
CA TYR A 115 -0.11 14.55 -0.66
C TYR A 115 0.17 13.15 -0.15
N GLU A 116 -0.02 12.96 1.14
CA GLU A 116 0.09 11.69 1.84
C GLU A 116 -1.30 11.24 2.29
N CYS A 117 -1.65 10.02 1.98
CA CYS A 117 -2.89 9.39 2.40
C CYS A 117 -2.57 8.22 3.33
N LEU A 118 -3.21 8.20 4.48
CA LEU A 118 -3.04 7.16 5.50
C LEU A 118 -4.38 6.52 5.83
N PHE A 119 -4.39 5.20 5.92
CA PHE A 119 -5.58 4.44 6.28
C PHE A 119 -5.21 3.26 7.19
N THR A 120 -5.87 3.15 8.34
CA THR A 120 -5.72 2.00 9.25
C THR A 120 -6.72 0.92 8.88
N VAL A 121 -6.22 -0.30 8.65
CA VAL A 121 -7.05 -1.45 8.27
C VAL A 121 -7.91 -1.87 9.44
N GLU A 122 -9.20 -1.99 9.22
CA GLU A 122 -10.18 -2.44 10.20
C GLU A 122 -10.19 -3.97 10.33
N THR A 123 -11.10 -4.46 11.16
CA THR A 123 -11.24 -5.90 11.46
C THR A 123 -11.63 -6.73 10.24
N VAL A 124 -11.31 -8.02 10.28
CA VAL A 124 -11.71 -9.00 9.25
C VAL A 124 -13.22 -9.00 8.96
N ASP A 125 -14.05 -8.73 9.98
CA ASP A 125 -15.50 -8.72 9.82
C ASP A 125 -16.00 -7.55 8.94
N SER A 126 -15.26 -6.45 8.91
CA SER A 126 -15.59 -5.26 8.11
C SER A 126 -14.78 -5.17 6.81
N MET A 127 -13.54 -5.69 6.81
CA MET A 127 -12.62 -5.58 5.69
C MET A 127 -11.93 -6.91 5.41
N TYR A 128 -12.46 -7.67 4.47
CA TYR A 128 -11.85 -8.90 4.00
C TYR A 128 -11.87 -8.99 2.46
N GLY A 129 -10.72 -9.26 1.87
CA GLY A 129 -10.58 -9.49 0.44
C GLY A 129 -9.99 -8.29 -0.32
N GLU A 130 -10.27 -8.22 -1.62
CA GLU A 130 -9.77 -7.15 -2.49
C GLU A 130 -10.51 -5.84 -2.27
N PHE A 131 -9.76 -4.78 -2.06
CA PHE A 131 -10.23 -3.41 -1.99
C PHE A 131 -9.45 -2.53 -2.96
N PHE A 132 -10.16 -1.64 -3.66
CA PHE A 132 -9.56 -0.69 -4.57
C PHE A 132 -9.34 0.65 -3.88
N ILE A 133 -8.19 1.26 -4.18
CA ILE A 133 -7.89 2.64 -3.78
C ILE A 133 -8.14 3.53 -4.98
N THR A 134 -8.91 4.57 -4.76
CA THR A 134 -9.14 5.63 -5.74
C THR A 134 -8.84 6.97 -5.10
N VAL A 135 -8.22 7.88 -5.81
CA VAL A 135 -7.95 9.24 -5.32
C VAL A 135 -8.65 10.25 -6.21
N GLU A 136 -9.34 11.19 -5.58
CA GLU A 136 -9.96 12.35 -6.21
C GLU A 136 -9.28 13.64 -5.73
N ALA A 137 -8.94 14.52 -6.67
CA ALA A 137 -8.50 15.87 -6.35
C ALA A 137 -9.57 16.88 -6.79
N ILE A 138 -9.98 17.71 -5.86
CA ILE A 138 -11.02 18.73 -6.04
C ILE A 138 -10.33 20.09 -6.14
N SER A 139 -10.54 20.76 -7.27
CA SER A 139 -10.07 22.11 -7.53
C SER A 139 -11.24 23.06 -7.67
N VAL A 140 -10.96 24.38 -7.65
CA VAL A 140 -11.97 25.44 -7.88
C VAL A 140 -12.68 25.24 -9.23
N ASP A 141 -11.99 24.76 -10.24
CA ASP A 141 -12.50 24.62 -11.61
C ASP A 141 -13.08 23.23 -11.91
N GLY A 142 -13.08 22.30 -10.96
CA GLY A 142 -13.62 20.96 -11.11
C GLY A 142 -12.75 19.89 -10.42
N SER A 143 -13.18 18.66 -10.48
CA SER A 143 -12.45 17.52 -9.91
C SER A 143 -11.90 16.59 -10.96
N ALA A 144 -10.93 15.79 -10.57
CA ALA A 144 -10.43 14.66 -11.34
C ALA A 144 -10.23 13.48 -10.42
N THR A 145 -10.54 12.30 -10.95
CA THR A 145 -10.33 11.02 -10.28
C THR A 145 -9.17 10.29 -10.94
N MET A 146 -8.36 9.65 -10.15
CA MET A 146 -7.27 8.81 -10.62
C MET A 146 -7.81 7.60 -11.40
N ASP A 147 -7.30 7.37 -12.62
CA ASP A 147 -7.74 6.28 -13.50
C ASP A 147 -6.96 4.97 -13.29
N GLU A 148 -6.02 4.93 -12.36
CA GLU A 148 -5.16 3.78 -12.14
C GLU A 148 -5.83 2.70 -11.29
N ASN A 149 -5.51 1.45 -11.61
CA ASN A 149 -6.04 0.27 -10.93
C ASN A 149 -5.12 -0.09 -9.77
N GLU A 150 -5.35 0.52 -8.60
CA GLU A 150 -4.63 0.17 -7.39
C GLU A 150 -5.54 -0.63 -6.46
N PHE A 151 -5.12 -1.85 -6.14
CA PHE A 151 -5.87 -2.71 -5.22
C PHE A 151 -4.99 -3.23 -4.10
N TRP A 152 -5.64 -3.49 -2.98
CA TRP A 152 -5.08 -4.10 -1.80
C TRP A 152 -5.90 -5.30 -1.39
N PHE A 153 -5.25 -6.31 -0.87
CA PHE A 153 -5.92 -7.43 -0.21
C PHE A 153 -5.87 -7.20 1.30
N LEU A 154 -7.02 -6.92 1.90
CA LEU A 154 -7.12 -6.64 3.33
C LEU A 154 -7.43 -7.92 4.11
N ASN A 155 -6.75 -8.10 5.22
CA ASN A 155 -6.89 -9.24 6.13
C ASN A 155 -6.83 -10.62 5.43
N PRO A 156 -5.84 -10.90 4.58
CA PRO A 156 -5.74 -12.19 3.93
C PRO A 156 -5.57 -13.32 4.95
N VAL A 157 -6.13 -14.49 4.62
CA VAL A 157 -5.83 -15.69 5.39
C VAL A 157 -4.39 -16.11 5.09
N VAL A 158 -3.58 -16.19 6.13
CA VAL A 158 -2.22 -16.73 6.05
C VAL A 158 -2.25 -18.17 6.48
N ALA A 159 -1.94 -19.09 5.58
CA ALA A 159 -1.94 -20.52 5.86
C ALA A 159 -0.73 -21.20 5.22
N VAL A 160 -0.21 -22.20 5.92
CA VAL A 160 0.87 -23.05 5.47
C VAL A 160 0.42 -24.49 5.52
N SER A 161 0.52 -25.20 4.41
CA SER A 161 0.30 -26.64 4.38
C SER A 161 1.62 -27.40 4.51
N VAL A 162 1.57 -28.50 5.20
CA VAL A 162 2.71 -29.43 5.31
C VAL A 162 2.22 -30.85 4.97
N ASP A 163 2.81 -31.44 3.95
CA ASP A 163 2.54 -32.82 3.56
C ASP A 163 3.81 -33.67 3.74
N GLY A 164 3.66 -34.80 4.43
CA GLY A 164 4.74 -35.71 4.78
C GLY A 164 5.13 -35.64 6.26
N ASP A 165 5.90 -36.66 6.66
CA ASP A 165 6.41 -36.82 8.03
C ASP A 165 7.93 -36.89 8.04
N VAL A 166 8.53 -36.31 9.08
CA VAL A 166 9.97 -36.49 9.34
C VAL A 166 10.17 -37.75 10.16
N THR A 167 10.40 -38.86 9.49
CA THR A 167 10.61 -40.17 10.12
C THR A 167 12.03 -40.66 9.88
N PHE A 168 12.68 -41.13 10.93
CA PHE A 168 14.00 -41.72 10.83
C PHE A 168 13.91 -43.19 11.28
N GLU A 169 14.06 -44.12 10.34
CA GLU A 169 14.07 -45.53 10.66
C GLU A 169 15.48 -46.01 11.02
N GLU A 170 15.59 -46.85 12.05
CA GLU A 170 16.81 -47.57 12.45
C GLU A 170 18.08 -46.72 12.57
N VAL A 171 18.00 -45.56 13.18
CA VAL A 171 19.17 -44.67 13.39
C VAL A 171 20.13 -45.30 14.39
N ARG A 172 21.37 -45.61 13.98
CA ARG A 172 22.45 -46.12 14.84
C ARG A 172 23.31 -44.98 15.37
N PRO A 173 23.84 -45.08 16.59
CA PRO A 173 24.77 -44.09 17.12
C PRO A 173 25.96 -43.83 16.17
N GLY A 174 26.17 -42.59 15.78
CA GLY A 174 27.26 -42.20 14.87
C GLY A 174 26.96 -42.37 13.38
N ALA A 175 25.75 -42.81 13.00
CA ALA A 175 25.32 -42.86 11.60
C ALA A 175 24.60 -41.55 11.19
N VAL A 176 24.67 -41.25 9.89
CA VAL A 176 23.84 -40.23 9.28
C VAL A 176 22.56 -40.88 8.79
N ALA A 177 21.43 -40.30 9.11
CA ALA A 177 20.12 -40.72 8.62
C ALA A 177 19.44 -39.57 7.90
N TYR A 178 18.65 -39.89 6.90
CA TYR A 178 17.84 -38.95 6.15
C TYR A 178 16.37 -39.34 6.31
N SER A 179 15.51 -38.36 6.50
CA SER A 179 14.07 -38.57 6.44
C SER A 179 13.58 -38.54 4.99
N ASP A 180 12.36 -38.95 4.79
CA ASP A 180 11.64 -38.62 3.56
C ASP A 180 11.47 -37.09 3.42
N SER A 181 11.19 -36.66 2.20
CA SER A 181 10.95 -35.24 1.93
C SER A 181 9.59 -34.82 2.49
N ILE A 182 9.55 -33.65 3.10
CA ILE A 182 8.31 -32.97 3.42
C ILE A 182 8.05 -31.90 2.36
N LEU A 183 6.79 -31.75 1.96
CA LEU A 183 6.35 -30.65 1.09
C LEU A 183 5.72 -29.56 1.94
N VAL A 184 6.21 -28.35 1.80
CA VAL A 184 5.64 -27.16 2.45
C VAL A 184 5.02 -26.30 1.36
N GLY A 185 3.73 -25.99 1.50
CA GLY A 185 2.97 -25.18 0.56
C GLY A 185 2.50 -23.88 1.20
N ASN A 186 2.37 -22.85 0.39
CA ASN A 186 1.71 -21.61 0.77
C ASN A 186 0.23 -21.73 0.40
N ASP A 187 -0.64 -21.82 1.40
CA ASP A 187 -2.10 -21.91 1.27
C ASP A 187 -2.79 -20.58 1.65
N ALA A 188 -2.06 -19.46 1.59
CA ALA A 188 -2.67 -18.15 1.72
C ALA A 188 -3.70 -17.88 0.62
N ASP A 189 -4.60 -16.94 0.87
CA ASP A 189 -5.61 -16.55 -0.10
C ASP A 189 -5.01 -16.21 -1.48
N GLU A 190 -5.60 -16.76 -2.52
CA GLU A 190 -5.17 -16.54 -3.91
C GLU A 190 -5.28 -15.05 -4.27
N GLY A 191 -4.24 -14.49 -4.85
CA GLY A 191 -4.19 -13.07 -5.23
C GLY A 191 -3.81 -12.11 -4.12
N SER A 192 -3.70 -12.57 -2.87
CA SER A 192 -3.36 -11.71 -1.72
C SER A 192 -1.94 -11.12 -1.77
N GLY A 193 -1.03 -11.70 -2.54
CA GLY A 193 0.36 -11.29 -2.56
C GLY A 193 1.20 -11.78 -1.36
N VAL A 194 0.61 -12.54 -0.45
CA VAL A 194 1.33 -13.14 0.69
C VAL A 194 2.34 -14.17 0.20
N LEU A 195 3.58 -14.04 0.63
CA LEU A 195 4.68 -14.92 0.25
C LEU A 195 5.12 -15.79 1.43
N LEU A 196 5.52 -17.02 1.13
CA LEU A 196 6.21 -17.89 2.07
C LEU A 196 7.72 -17.66 1.92
N ASP A 197 8.36 -17.15 2.97
CA ASP A 197 9.81 -17.02 3.06
C ASP A 197 10.36 -18.13 3.98
N MET A 198 11.33 -18.92 3.48
CA MET A 198 11.93 -20.06 4.19
C MET A 198 13.47 -19.96 4.20
#